data_320be8e7fff7328c52a9e112cffd4d30
#
_entry.id   320be8e7fff7328c52a9e112cffd4d30
#
_cell.length_a   1.000
_cell.length_b   1.000
_cell.length_c   1.000
_cell.angle_alpha   90.00
_cell.angle_beta   90.00
_cell.angle_gamma   90.00
#
_symmetry.space_group_name_H-M   'P 1'
#
loop_
_entity.id
_entity.type
_entity.pdbx_description
1 polymer ?
#
loop_
_entity_poly.entity_id
_entity_poly.type
_entity_poly.pdbx_seq_one_letter_code
_entity_poly.pdbx_strand_id
1 'polypeptide(L)'
;VLRQLAVSIATLIALSHSQLARAEAWFEVEVYIFERKSQSTEQWPDTPIATKTNRVIDLISPVVGQAVTPMATESAPCTLVFDAEANSHCAENLNTDGTSSIDPLANMSDRVEYRYPSVIPAQIGSNGTQYGSAKGEPILLSTSQGKFSSIINSLSRERGNRSLLHMTWQQPMRTKNGSVPIRLFAGKDFSGTYHFDGRKIVQQALNESISNTNGSTVSAPAISPVWELDGTLNIYLNHYLYIETALNLRKEGRKMLPAPTDDANVSTSASLTAPKVMTPYLMAIPLEQNRRIKSEEIHYLDHPEMGMVIQIRKMAQPSAQQQNQNAESIQTVGQY
;
A
#
# COMPACT_ATOMS: atom_id res chain seq x y z
N VAL A 1 33.15 -55.27 -1.67
CA VAL A 1 33.74 -54.09 -0.98
C VAL A 1 33.42 -52.81 -1.77
N LEU A 2 33.72 -52.78 -3.07
CA LEU A 2 33.49 -51.54 -3.89
C LEU A 2 32.03 -51.14 -3.98
N ARG A 3 31.08 -52.08 -4.11
CA ARG A 3 29.63 -51.81 -4.14
C ARG A 3 29.11 -51.27 -2.81
N GLN A 4 29.59 -51.77 -1.70
CA GLN A 4 29.18 -51.31 -0.38
C GLN A 4 29.75 -49.89 -0.11
N LEU A 5 30.95 -49.59 -0.58
CA LEU A 5 31.51 -48.26 -0.48
C LEU A 5 30.72 -47.24 -1.31
N ALA A 6 30.28 -47.58 -2.52
CA ALA A 6 29.47 -46.72 -3.38
C ALA A 6 28.09 -46.41 -2.80
N VAL A 7 27.44 -47.39 -2.16
CA VAL A 7 26.15 -47.19 -1.49
C VAL A 7 26.32 -46.27 -0.26
N SER A 8 27.38 -46.44 0.51
CA SER A 8 27.67 -45.61 1.70
C SER A 8 27.98 -44.14 1.31
N ILE A 9 28.67 -43.91 0.21
CA ILE A 9 28.94 -42.55 -0.29
C ILE A 9 27.66 -41.90 -0.82
N ALA A 10 26.80 -42.67 -1.52
CA ALA A 10 25.53 -42.16 -2.03
C ALA A 10 24.55 -41.77 -0.90
N THR A 11 24.50 -42.53 0.19
CA THR A 11 23.72 -42.16 1.37
C THR A 11 24.27 -40.97 2.14
N LEU A 12 25.58 -40.78 2.21
CA LEU A 12 26.18 -39.61 2.82
C LEU A 12 25.90 -38.34 2.02
N ILE A 13 25.93 -38.40 0.70
CA ILE A 13 25.61 -37.28 -0.19
C ILE A 13 24.11 -36.93 -0.10
N ALA A 14 23.21 -37.90 0.03
CA ALA A 14 21.77 -37.67 0.19
C ALA A 14 21.44 -36.96 1.53
N LEU A 15 22.19 -37.25 2.59
CA LEU A 15 22.03 -36.61 3.91
C LEU A 15 22.60 -35.16 3.94
N SER A 16 23.55 -34.80 3.08
CA SER A 16 24.12 -33.46 3.04
C SER A 16 23.25 -32.45 2.30
N HIS A 17 22.21 -32.88 1.59
CA HIS A 17 21.25 -32.02 0.89
C HIS A 17 19.99 -31.73 1.69
N SER A 18 19.92 -32.06 2.98
CA SER A 18 18.94 -31.46 3.86
C SER A 18 19.25 -29.97 3.94
N GLN A 19 18.82 -29.24 2.93
CA GLN A 19 18.69 -27.78 3.00
C GLN A 19 17.92 -27.51 4.29
N LEU A 20 18.58 -26.96 5.30
CA LEU A 20 17.90 -26.35 6.42
C LEU A 20 17.02 -25.26 5.80
N ALA A 21 15.80 -25.64 5.41
CA ALA A 21 14.76 -24.69 5.12
C ALA A 21 14.66 -23.85 6.39
N ARG A 22 15.33 -22.69 6.41
CA ARG A 22 15.12 -21.68 7.44
C ARG A 22 13.68 -21.26 7.28
N ALA A 23 12.80 -21.94 8.01
CA ALA A 23 11.44 -21.48 8.14
C ALA A 23 11.50 -20.03 8.61
N GLU A 24 11.04 -19.11 7.78
CA GLU A 24 10.95 -17.70 8.14
C GLU A 24 10.07 -17.62 9.39
N ALA A 25 10.61 -17.05 10.47
CA ALA A 25 9.86 -16.94 11.72
C ALA A 25 8.71 -15.94 11.54
N TRP A 26 7.49 -16.38 11.81
CA TRP A 26 6.29 -15.58 11.73
C TRP A 26 6.05 -14.83 13.03
N PHE A 27 5.60 -13.60 12.90
CA PHE A 27 5.23 -12.72 14.01
C PHE A 27 3.89 -12.05 13.73
N GLU A 28 3.20 -11.76 14.81
CA GLU A 28 2.01 -10.95 14.82
C GLU A 28 2.40 -9.50 15.17
N VAL A 29 1.97 -8.56 14.35
CA VAL A 29 2.26 -7.13 14.50
C VAL A 29 0.96 -6.40 14.73
N GLU A 30 0.93 -5.55 15.74
CA GLU A 30 -0.19 -4.67 16.02
C GLU A 30 0.28 -3.24 16.11
N VAL A 31 -0.41 -2.35 15.39
CA VAL A 31 -0.08 -0.92 15.30
C VAL A 31 -1.31 -0.10 15.59
N TYR A 32 -1.14 0.91 16.44
CA TYR A 32 -2.10 1.96 16.69
C TYR A 32 -1.45 3.32 16.46
N ILE A 33 -2.02 4.13 15.55
CA ILE A 33 -1.57 5.49 15.24
C ILE A 33 -2.69 6.44 15.61
N PHE A 34 -2.34 7.53 16.26
CA PHE A 34 -3.28 8.57 16.65
C PHE A 34 -2.70 9.96 16.46
N GLU A 35 -3.56 10.89 16.09
CA GLU A 35 -3.24 12.31 16.07
C GLU A 35 -3.25 12.87 17.47
N ARG A 36 -2.36 13.82 17.75
CA ARG A 36 -2.30 14.62 18.96
C ARG A 36 -2.66 16.06 18.63
N LYS A 37 -3.49 16.67 19.46
CA LYS A 37 -3.69 18.11 19.36
C LYS A 37 -2.55 18.82 20.09
N SER A 38 -1.49 19.05 19.38
CA SER A 38 -0.35 19.81 19.87
C SER A 38 -0.51 21.30 19.54
N GLN A 39 0.07 22.15 20.39
CA GLN A 39 0.36 23.56 20.09
C GLN A 39 1.83 23.69 19.71
N SER A 40 2.37 22.72 18.97
CA SER A 40 3.75 22.75 18.56
C SER A 40 4.02 23.97 17.68
N THR A 41 5.10 24.68 18.00
CA THR A 41 5.65 25.75 17.18
C THR A 41 6.68 25.23 16.16
N GLU A 42 6.82 23.92 16.06
CA GLU A 42 7.74 23.30 15.13
C GLU A 42 7.33 23.55 13.68
N GLN A 43 8.31 23.76 12.84
CA GLN A 43 8.11 23.90 11.40
C GLN A 43 8.44 22.59 10.71
N TRP A 44 7.52 22.11 9.91
CA TRP A 44 7.67 20.88 9.17
C TRP A 44 8.28 21.12 7.80
N PRO A 45 8.94 20.11 7.20
CA PRO A 45 9.46 20.20 5.84
C PRO A 45 8.37 20.59 4.84
N ASP A 46 8.74 21.36 3.84
CA ASP A 46 7.81 21.83 2.83
C ASP A 46 7.30 20.74 1.89
N THR A 47 8.01 19.63 1.81
CA THR A 47 7.69 18.52 0.90
C THR A 47 7.26 17.29 1.69
N PRO A 48 6.12 16.66 1.34
CA PRO A 48 5.74 15.40 1.95
C PRO A 48 6.73 14.29 1.57
N ILE A 49 6.90 13.32 2.47
CA ILE A 49 7.64 12.10 2.15
C ILE A 49 6.88 11.38 1.03
N ALA A 50 7.55 11.11 -0.08
CA ALA A 50 6.96 10.35 -1.17
C ALA A 50 6.73 8.90 -0.73
N THR A 51 5.48 8.47 -0.68
CA THR A 51 5.14 7.07 -0.40
C THR A 51 5.57 6.23 -1.60
N LYS A 52 6.56 5.35 -1.38
CA LYS A 52 7.00 4.39 -2.40
C LYS A 52 5.89 3.35 -2.57
N THR A 53 5.23 3.35 -3.72
CA THR A 53 4.18 2.37 -4.03
C THR A 53 4.70 1.13 -4.77
N ASN A 54 5.94 1.16 -5.25
CA ASN A 54 6.60 0.01 -5.89
C ASN A 54 7.22 -0.88 -4.82
N ARG A 55 6.93 -2.14 -4.73
CA ARG A 55 7.43 -3.04 -3.69
C ARG A 55 6.95 -2.66 -2.27
N VAL A 56 5.67 -2.41 -2.13
CA VAL A 56 5.00 -2.36 -0.83
C VAL A 56 3.89 -3.40 -0.80
N ILE A 57 3.57 -3.88 0.39
CA ILE A 57 2.43 -4.76 0.61
C ILE A 57 1.28 -3.90 1.10
N ASP A 58 0.15 -3.98 0.42
CA ASP A 58 -1.08 -3.29 0.77
C ASP A 58 -2.08 -4.29 1.35
N LEU A 59 -2.31 -4.20 2.65
CA LEU A 59 -3.29 -5.03 3.36
C LEU A 59 -4.62 -4.31 3.56
N ILE A 60 -4.69 -3.03 3.24
CA ILE A 60 -5.83 -2.15 3.52
C ILE A 60 -6.77 -2.11 2.32
N SER A 61 -6.25 -1.89 1.12
CA SER A 61 -7.06 -1.76 -0.10
C SER A 61 -8.01 -2.93 -0.36
N PRO A 62 -7.61 -4.20 -0.17
CA PRO A 62 -8.52 -5.33 -0.38
C PRO A 62 -9.73 -5.36 0.56
N VAL A 63 -9.66 -4.67 1.70
CA VAL A 63 -10.72 -4.68 2.72
C VAL A 63 -11.61 -3.44 2.63
N VAL A 64 -11.02 -2.27 2.33
CA VAL A 64 -11.75 -1.00 2.34
C VAL A 64 -12.11 -0.50 0.94
N GLY A 65 -11.38 -0.95 -0.08
CA GLY A 65 -11.59 -0.58 -1.47
C GLY A 65 -12.58 -1.52 -2.17
N GLN A 66 -13.28 -0.98 -3.14
CA GLN A 66 -14.01 -1.78 -4.11
C GLN A 66 -13.11 -1.99 -5.33
N ALA A 67 -12.79 -3.25 -5.62
CA ALA A 67 -12.03 -3.57 -6.82
C ALA A 67 -12.81 -3.10 -8.06
N VAL A 68 -12.20 -2.25 -8.85
CA VAL A 68 -12.72 -1.88 -10.16
C VAL A 68 -12.22 -2.96 -11.12
N THR A 69 -13.07 -3.94 -11.39
CA THR A 69 -12.81 -4.82 -12.56
C THR A 69 -12.84 -3.89 -13.77
N PRO A 70 -11.79 -3.81 -14.58
CA PRO A 70 -11.94 -3.17 -15.88
C PRO A 70 -13.09 -3.92 -16.54
N MET A 71 -14.20 -3.24 -16.79
CA MET A 71 -15.21 -3.80 -17.69
C MET A 71 -14.41 -4.22 -18.92
N ALA A 72 -14.39 -5.53 -19.17
CA ALA A 72 -13.89 -6.02 -20.43
C ALA A 72 -14.57 -5.15 -21.48
N THR A 73 -13.79 -4.25 -22.07
CA THR A 73 -14.28 -3.41 -23.16
C THR A 73 -14.81 -4.41 -24.12
N GLU A 74 -16.14 -4.42 -24.32
CA GLU A 74 -16.79 -5.28 -25.29
C GLU A 74 -15.88 -5.32 -26.49
N SER A 75 -15.39 -6.53 -26.77
CA SER A 75 -14.59 -6.94 -27.91
C SER A 75 -14.23 -5.80 -28.85
N ALA A 76 -12.93 -5.51 -28.96
CA ALA A 76 -12.39 -4.71 -30.06
C ALA A 76 -13.20 -5.07 -31.32
N PRO A 77 -13.69 -4.09 -32.11
CA PRO A 77 -14.54 -4.37 -33.23
C PRO A 77 -13.83 -5.41 -34.13
N CYS A 78 -14.32 -6.65 -34.04
CA CYS A 78 -13.74 -7.74 -34.80
C CYS A 78 -14.08 -7.44 -36.26
N THR A 79 -13.09 -7.40 -37.11
CA THR A 79 -13.31 -7.32 -38.55
C THR A 79 -13.86 -8.66 -39.00
N LEU A 80 -15.16 -8.71 -39.29
CA LEU A 80 -15.79 -9.91 -39.82
C LEU A 80 -15.21 -10.20 -41.23
N VAL A 81 -14.57 -11.33 -41.36
CA VAL A 81 -14.11 -11.87 -42.65
C VAL A 81 -15.01 -13.04 -42.97
N PHE A 82 -15.42 -13.14 -44.25
CA PHE A 82 -16.22 -14.24 -44.76
C PHE A 82 -15.30 -15.22 -45.50
N ASP A 83 -15.43 -16.50 -45.19
CA ASP A 83 -14.75 -17.56 -45.92
C ASP A 83 -15.42 -17.84 -47.26
N ALA A 84 -14.86 -18.76 -48.05
CA ALA A 84 -15.37 -19.12 -49.37
C ALA A 84 -16.77 -19.78 -49.32
N GLU A 85 -17.18 -20.29 -48.15
CA GLU A 85 -18.45 -20.90 -47.88
C GLU A 85 -19.47 -19.92 -47.24
N ALA A 86 -19.14 -18.61 -47.20
CA ALA A 86 -19.92 -17.50 -46.67
C ALA A 86 -20.17 -17.57 -45.12
N ASN A 87 -19.34 -18.31 -44.37
CA ASN A 87 -19.37 -18.27 -42.90
C ASN A 87 -18.58 -17.05 -42.43
N SER A 88 -19.14 -16.33 -41.46
CA SER A 88 -18.46 -15.18 -40.86
C SER A 88 -17.63 -15.62 -39.64
N HIS A 89 -16.36 -15.23 -39.60
CA HIS A 89 -15.47 -15.39 -38.45
C HIS A 89 -14.66 -14.09 -38.21
N CYS A 90 -14.23 -13.89 -36.97
CA CYS A 90 -13.36 -12.77 -36.67
C CYS A 90 -11.98 -13.02 -37.24
N ALA A 91 -11.43 -12.05 -38.02
CA ALA A 91 -10.07 -12.10 -38.46
C ALA A 91 -9.16 -12.07 -37.24
N GLU A 92 -8.46 -13.16 -36.92
CA GLU A 92 -7.31 -13.13 -36.06
C GLU A 92 -6.20 -12.40 -36.84
N ASN A 93 -5.67 -11.32 -36.27
CA ASN A 93 -4.49 -10.64 -36.78
C ASN A 93 -3.28 -11.58 -36.64
N LEU A 94 -3.15 -12.49 -37.57
CA LEU A 94 -1.92 -13.24 -37.79
C LEU A 94 -0.91 -12.29 -38.45
N ASN A 95 -0.13 -11.60 -37.59
CA ASN A 95 1.10 -10.98 -38.06
C ASN A 95 2.05 -12.11 -38.49
N THR A 96 2.28 -12.19 -39.82
CA THR A 96 3.04 -13.23 -40.52
C THR A 96 4.56 -13.17 -40.27
N ASP A 97 5.03 -12.37 -39.36
CA ASP A 97 6.43 -12.36 -38.91
C ASP A 97 6.52 -12.89 -37.48
N GLY A 98 7.04 -14.11 -37.35
CA GLY A 98 7.18 -14.87 -36.09
C GLY A 98 8.06 -14.24 -35.00
N THR A 99 8.03 -12.95 -34.85
CA THR A 99 8.53 -12.22 -33.67
C THR A 99 7.35 -11.98 -32.74
N SER A 100 7.30 -12.75 -31.67
CA SER A 100 6.47 -12.42 -30.50
C SER A 100 6.86 -11.03 -30.03
N SER A 101 6.19 -10.00 -30.51
CA SER A 101 6.23 -8.69 -29.89
C SER A 101 5.54 -8.86 -28.56
N ILE A 102 6.34 -8.98 -27.49
CA ILE A 102 5.85 -8.84 -26.12
C ILE A 102 5.30 -7.42 -26.07
N ASP A 103 3.96 -7.33 -26.11
CA ASP A 103 3.26 -6.06 -26.00
C ASP A 103 3.61 -5.46 -24.61
N PRO A 104 4.28 -4.30 -24.54
CA PRO A 104 4.62 -3.68 -23.25
C PRO A 104 3.37 -3.35 -22.42
N LEU A 105 2.19 -3.33 -23.04
CA LEU A 105 0.89 -3.10 -22.40
C LEU A 105 0.31 -4.37 -21.74
N ALA A 106 0.74 -5.58 -22.13
CA ALA A 106 0.25 -6.83 -21.55
C ALA A 106 0.61 -6.98 -20.05
N ASN A 107 1.64 -6.29 -19.58
CA ASN A 107 2.05 -6.30 -18.16
C ASN A 107 1.32 -5.27 -17.28
N MET A 108 0.40 -4.48 -17.82
CA MET A 108 -0.40 -3.53 -17.04
C MET A 108 -1.72 -4.10 -16.50
N SER A 109 -2.12 -5.31 -16.93
CA SER A 109 -3.44 -5.89 -16.59
C SER A 109 -3.55 -6.51 -15.20
N ASP A 110 -2.44 -6.75 -14.50
CA ASP A 110 -2.47 -7.41 -13.18
C ASP A 110 -2.60 -6.45 -11.98
N ARG A 111 -2.68 -5.15 -12.23
CA ARG A 111 -2.84 -4.18 -11.14
C ARG A 111 -4.32 -3.97 -10.87
N VAL A 112 -4.83 -4.59 -9.81
CA VAL A 112 -6.19 -4.35 -9.34
C VAL A 112 -6.30 -2.87 -8.95
N GLU A 113 -7.17 -2.13 -9.63
CA GLU A 113 -7.50 -0.76 -9.28
C GLU A 113 -8.63 -0.77 -8.26
N TYR A 114 -8.51 0.09 -7.24
CA TYR A 114 -9.48 0.19 -6.16
C TYR A 114 -10.15 1.55 -6.17
N ARG A 115 -11.49 1.55 -6.04
CA ARG A 115 -12.25 2.75 -5.68
C ARG A 115 -12.42 2.79 -4.17
N TYR A 116 -12.05 3.89 -3.56
CA TYR A 116 -12.11 4.05 -2.12
C TYR A 116 -13.29 4.91 -1.67
N PRO A 117 -13.76 4.75 -0.41
CA PRO A 117 -14.62 5.71 0.23
C PRO A 117 -13.84 7.02 0.49
N SER A 118 -14.54 8.14 0.65
CA SER A 118 -13.94 9.44 0.94
C SER A 118 -13.19 9.50 2.28
N VAL A 119 -13.50 8.56 3.18
CA VAL A 119 -12.87 8.42 4.49
C VAL A 119 -12.65 6.95 4.78
N ILE A 120 -11.41 6.58 5.07
CA ILE A 120 -11.05 5.25 5.54
C ILE A 120 -11.18 5.22 7.07
N PRO A 121 -11.87 4.21 7.65
CA PRO A 121 -12.05 4.10 9.09
C PRO A 121 -10.70 3.89 9.80
N ALA A 122 -10.62 4.35 11.05
CA ALA A 122 -9.42 4.18 11.85
C ALA A 122 -9.17 2.71 12.25
N GLN A 123 -10.20 1.88 12.31
CA GLN A 123 -10.06 0.46 12.66
C GLN A 123 -10.18 -0.39 11.41
N ILE A 124 -9.14 -1.14 11.09
CA ILE A 124 -9.04 -1.97 9.89
C ILE A 124 -8.74 -3.42 10.30
N GLY A 125 -9.48 -4.35 9.72
CA GLY A 125 -9.30 -5.78 9.95
C GLY A 125 -10.04 -6.62 8.93
N SER A 126 -9.66 -7.88 8.82
CA SER A 126 -10.32 -8.85 7.94
C SER A 126 -11.72 -9.25 8.47
N ASN A 127 -12.56 -9.77 7.59
CA ASN A 127 -13.92 -10.21 7.91
C ASN A 127 -14.00 -11.53 8.70
N GLY A 128 -12.89 -12.13 9.05
CA GLY A 128 -12.84 -13.38 9.80
C GLY A 128 -11.49 -13.60 10.43
N THR A 129 -11.43 -14.55 11.37
CA THR A 129 -10.18 -14.94 12.02
C THR A 129 -9.22 -15.53 11.00
N GLN A 130 -8.00 -15.01 10.94
CA GLN A 130 -6.96 -15.41 10.00
C GLN A 130 -5.74 -15.96 10.74
N TYR A 131 -5.03 -16.90 10.10
CA TYR A 131 -3.79 -17.47 10.62
C TYR A 131 -2.85 -17.83 9.47
N GLY A 132 -1.69 -17.17 9.41
CA GLY A 132 -0.62 -17.50 8.48
C GLY A 132 -1.03 -17.46 7.00
N SER A 133 -0.08 -17.60 6.13
CA SER A 133 -0.31 -17.71 4.68
C SER A 133 0.48 -18.86 4.09
N ALA A 134 -0.16 -19.66 3.25
CA ALA A 134 0.50 -20.74 2.50
C ALA A 134 1.62 -20.23 1.58
N LYS A 135 1.49 -18.98 1.11
CA LYS A 135 2.44 -18.32 0.20
C LYS A 135 3.54 -17.54 0.91
N GLY A 136 3.55 -17.47 2.24
CA GLY A 136 4.52 -16.67 3.00
C GLY A 136 4.28 -15.16 2.88
N GLU A 137 3.07 -14.72 2.52
CA GLU A 137 2.68 -13.32 2.44
C GLU A 137 2.04 -12.84 3.74
N PRO A 138 2.21 -11.57 4.12
CA PRO A 138 1.51 -11.00 5.26
C PRO A 138 -0.01 -11.13 5.15
N ILE A 139 -0.68 -11.34 6.27
CA ILE A 139 -2.13 -11.49 6.36
C ILE A 139 -2.69 -10.52 7.38
N LEU A 140 -3.69 -9.71 6.96
CA LEU A 140 -4.46 -8.86 7.84
C LEU A 140 -5.34 -9.71 8.76
N LEU A 141 -5.29 -9.44 10.07
CA LEU A 141 -6.11 -10.10 11.06
C LEU A 141 -7.45 -9.39 11.25
N SER A 142 -8.41 -10.11 11.83
CA SER A 142 -9.67 -9.52 12.27
C SER A 142 -9.44 -8.54 13.42
N THR A 143 -10.29 -7.52 13.51
CA THR A 143 -10.26 -6.54 14.60
C THR A 143 -10.39 -7.18 15.99
N SER A 144 -11.05 -8.32 16.10
CA SER A 144 -11.19 -9.09 17.35
C SER A 144 -9.89 -9.75 17.83
N GLN A 145 -8.90 -9.91 16.95
CA GLN A 145 -7.61 -10.49 17.28
C GLN A 145 -6.60 -9.46 17.83
N GLY A 146 -6.91 -8.17 17.74
CA GLY A 146 -6.11 -7.10 18.34
C GLY A 146 -6.14 -7.13 19.86
N LYS A 147 -5.04 -6.70 20.49
CA LYS A 147 -4.85 -6.69 21.95
C LYS A 147 -4.74 -5.27 22.53
N PHE A 148 -4.75 -4.24 21.70
CA PHE A 148 -4.57 -2.87 22.12
C PHE A 148 -5.83 -2.18 22.65
N SER A 149 -6.95 -2.88 22.81
CA SER A 149 -8.23 -2.27 23.23
C SER A 149 -8.11 -1.42 24.49
N SER A 150 -7.37 -1.86 25.51
CA SER A 150 -7.15 -1.09 26.75
C SER A 150 -6.27 0.15 26.52
N ILE A 151 -5.23 0.03 25.70
CA ILE A 151 -4.31 1.12 25.35
C ILE A 151 -5.05 2.18 24.54
N ILE A 152 -5.81 1.74 23.51
CA ILE A 152 -6.63 2.62 22.68
C ILE A 152 -7.64 3.38 23.52
N ASN A 153 -8.34 2.68 24.42
CA ASN A 153 -9.31 3.29 25.33
C ASN A 153 -8.65 4.31 26.30
N SER A 154 -7.42 4.05 26.74
CA SER A 154 -6.68 4.98 27.57
C SER A 154 -6.27 6.22 26.79
N LEU A 155 -5.61 6.04 25.65
CA LEU A 155 -5.10 7.13 24.82
C LEU A 155 -6.23 7.97 24.19
N SER A 156 -7.34 7.37 23.80
CA SER A 156 -8.49 8.10 23.24
C SER A 156 -9.25 8.96 24.23
N ARG A 157 -9.09 8.71 25.55
CA ARG A 157 -9.65 9.58 26.62
C ARG A 157 -8.80 10.83 26.87
N GLU A 158 -7.56 10.82 26.45
CA GLU A 158 -6.70 11.99 26.57
C GLU A 158 -7.22 13.11 25.63
N ARG A 159 -7.35 14.32 26.20
CA ARG A 159 -7.90 15.46 25.47
C ARG A 159 -7.04 15.79 24.25
N GLY A 160 -7.64 15.72 23.09
CA GLY A 160 -7.00 16.09 21.82
C GLY A 160 -6.39 14.93 21.04
N ASN A 161 -6.40 13.72 21.57
CA ASN A 161 -6.03 12.53 20.82
C ASN A 161 -7.21 12.07 19.93
N ARG A 162 -6.90 11.71 18.68
CA ARG A 162 -7.86 11.14 17.73
C ARG A 162 -7.24 9.93 17.05
N SER A 163 -7.94 8.80 17.07
CA SER A 163 -7.51 7.59 16.38
C SER A 163 -7.40 7.83 14.86
N LEU A 164 -6.28 7.45 14.28
CA LEU A 164 -6.03 7.51 12.83
C LEU A 164 -6.03 6.13 12.20
N LEU A 165 -5.32 5.16 12.80
CA LEU A 165 -5.21 3.81 12.28
C LEU A 165 -4.97 2.82 13.41
N HIS A 166 -5.72 1.73 13.42
CA HIS A 166 -5.48 0.54 14.22
C HIS A 166 -5.63 -0.69 13.34
N MET A 167 -4.60 -1.50 13.23
CA MET A 167 -4.62 -2.75 12.50
C MET A 167 -3.65 -3.77 13.09
N THR A 168 -3.98 -5.04 12.89
CA THR A 168 -3.17 -6.18 13.31
C THR A 168 -2.97 -7.11 12.13
N TRP A 169 -1.75 -7.63 11.94
CA TRP A 169 -1.45 -8.57 10.87
C TRP A 169 -0.37 -9.56 11.29
N GLN A 170 -0.24 -10.63 10.52
CA GLN A 170 0.84 -11.61 10.67
C GLN A 170 1.76 -11.53 9.46
N GLN A 171 3.06 -11.60 9.69
CA GLN A 171 4.06 -11.60 8.61
C GLN A 171 5.27 -12.45 8.94
N PRO A 172 5.94 -13.03 7.92
CA PRO A 172 7.26 -13.61 8.08
C PRO A 172 8.29 -12.52 8.26
N MET A 173 9.21 -12.69 9.19
CA MET A 173 10.32 -11.74 9.39
C MET A 173 11.48 -12.10 8.50
N ARG A 174 11.80 -11.19 7.60
CA ARG A 174 12.91 -11.27 6.65
C ARG A 174 14.06 -10.36 7.07
N THR A 175 15.23 -10.59 6.48
CA THR A 175 16.37 -9.67 6.60
C THR A 175 16.05 -8.32 5.94
N LYS A 176 16.82 -7.28 6.23
CA LYS A 176 16.61 -5.93 5.67
C LYS A 176 16.48 -5.93 4.13
N ASN A 177 17.31 -6.70 3.44
CA ASN A 177 17.31 -6.76 1.97
C ASN A 177 16.11 -7.52 1.40
N GLY A 178 15.55 -8.45 2.15
CA GLY A 178 14.38 -9.26 1.77
C GLY A 178 13.06 -8.71 2.30
N SER A 179 13.07 -7.75 3.23
CA SER A 179 11.85 -7.16 3.78
C SER A 179 11.13 -6.29 2.75
N VAL A 180 9.81 -6.29 2.83
CA VAL A 180 8.94 -5.45 2.00
C VAL A 180 8.09 -4.63 2.96
N PRO A 181 8.10 -3.28 2.85
CA PRO A 181 7.30 -2.43 3.70
C PRO A 181 5.80 -2.67 3.56
N ILE A 182 5.07 -2.56 4.65
CA ILE A 182 3.61 -2.52 4.68
C ILE A 182 3.18 -1.07 4.45
N ARG A 183 2.24 -0.84 3.53
CA ARG A 183 1.61 0.45 3.35
C ARG A 183 0.58 0.69 4.44
N LEU A 184 0.64 1.87 5.06
CA LEU A 184 -0.29 2.32 6.10
C LEU A 184 -0.95 3.60 5.62
N PHE A 185 -2.28 3.60 5.51
CA PHE A 185 -3.04 4.79 5.13
C PHE A 185 -4.45 4.75 5.74
N ALA A 186 -4.96 5.91 6.10
CA ALA A 186 -6.28 6.04 6.74
C ALA A 186 -6.77 7.49 6.71
N GLY A 187 -8.01 7.68 7.17
CA GLY A 187 -8.62 9.00 7.33
C GLY A 187 -9.19 9.56 6.04
N LYS A 188 -9.26 10.88 5.96
CA LYS A 188 -9.90 11.62 4.86
C LYS A 188 -9.04 11.59 3.59
N ASP A 189 -9.69 11.47 2.44
CA ASP A 189 -9.07 11.71 1.14
C ASP A 189 -9.18 13.21 0.79
N PHE A 190 -8.05 13.84 0.56
CA PHE A 190 -7.93 15.25 0.18
C PHE A 190 -7.75 15.47 -1.33
N SER A 191 -7.70 14.41 -2.14
CA SER A 191 -7.40 14.49 -3.57
C SER A 191 -8.38 15.37 -4.37
N GLY A 192 -9.62 15.51 -3.89
CA GLY A 192 -10.59 16.42 -4.50
C GLY A 192 -10.35 17.92 -4.22
N THR A 193 -9.43 18.27 -3.33
CA THR A 193 -9.21 19.65 -2.90
C THR A 193 -7.74 20.07 -3.00
N TYR A 194 -6.82 19.12 -2.81
CA TYR A 194 -5.38 19.38 -2.78
C TYR A 194 -4.61 18.38 -3.62
N HIS A 195 -3.53 18.85 -4.23
CA HIS A 195 -2.52 17.98 -4.82
C HIS A 195 -1.69 17.29 -3.74
N PHE A 196 -0.96 16.25 -4.13
CA PHE A 196 -0.08 15.52 -3.22
C PHE A 196 0.97 16.42 -2.54
N ASP A 197 1.43 17.46 -3.22
CA ASP A 197 2.40 18.46 -2.73
C ASP A 197 1.79 19.47 -1.74
N GLY A 198 0.50 19.39 -1.47
CA GLY A 198 -0.24 20.22 -0.53
C GLY A 198 -0.85 21.49 -1.13
N ARG A 199 -0.62 21.82 -2.38
CA ARG A 199 -1.24 22.96 -3.05
C ARG A 199 -2.73 22.71 -3.30
N LYS A 200 -3.54 23.75 -3.11
CA LYS A 200 -4.97 23.68 -3.40
C LYS A 200 -5.20 23.58 -4.91
N ILE A 201 -6.10 22.70 -5.32
CA ILE A 201 -6.52 22.56 -6.73
C ILE A 201 -7.33 23.79 -7.12
N VAL A 202 -6.94 24.47 -8.20
CA VAL A 202 -7.70 25.57 -8.79
C VAL A 202 -8.69 25.00 -9.80
N GLN A 203 -9.97 25.15 -9.56
CA GLN A 203 -11.04 24.55 -10.39
C GLN A 203 -11.03 24.99 -11.86
N GLN A 204 -10.47 26.15 -12.18
CA GLN A 204 -10.35 26.61 -13.56
C GLN A 204 -9.53 25.65 -14.43
N ALA A 205 -8.42 25.10 -13.89
CA ALA A 205 -7.58 24.16 -14.63
C ALA A 205 -8.28 22.83 -14.97
N LEU A 206 -9.25 22.42 -14.17
CA LEU A 206 -10.05 21.21 -14.44
C LEU A 206 -11.05 21.44 -15.59
N ASN A 207 -11.67 22.60 -15.67
CA ASN A 207 -12.64 22.93 -16.73
C ASN A 207 -11.97 23.10 -18.11
N GLU A 208 -10.76 23.64 -18.16
CA GLU A 208 -9.99 23.79 -19.41
C GLU A 208 -9.50 22.44 -19.95
N SER A 209 -9.14 21.51 -19.08
CA SER A 209 -8.75 20.15 -19.49
C SER A 209 -9.92 19.35 -20.06
N ILE A 210 -11.15 19.61 -19.64
CA ILE A 210 -12.35 18.97 -20.15
C ILE A 210 -12.81 19.60 -21.47
N SER A 211 -12.58 20.89 -21.65
CA SER A 211 -13.07 21.65 -22.83
C SER A 211 -12.24 21.43 -24.10
N ASN A 212 -10.99 20.99 -23.98
CA ASN A 212 -10.08 20.86 -25.11
C ASN A 212 -10.08 19.47 -25.77
N THR A 213 -10.91 18.54 -25.32
CA THR A 213 -11.05 17.23 -25.95
C THR A 213 -12.21 17.22 -26.94
N ASN A 214 -11.91 17.47 -28.21
CA ASN A 214 -12.80 17.23 -29.33
C ASN A 214 -13.29 15.77 -29.33
N GLY A 215 -14.44 15.49 -28.67
CA GLY A 215 -15.26 14.32 -28.92
C GLY A 215 -14.70 12.93 -28.53
N SER A 216 -13.47 12.83 -28.01
CA SER A 216 -12.97 11.59 -27.43
C SER A 216 -13.31 11.58 -25.95
N THR A 217 -14.07 10.60 -25.50
CA THR A 217 -14.28 10.28 -24.08
C THR A 217 -12.94 9.79 -23.47
N VAL A 218 -12.01 10.72 -23.26
CA VAL A 218 -10.82 10.42 -22.48
C VAL A 218 -11.28 10.28 -21.06
N SER A 219 -11.25 9.06 -20.55
CA SER A 219 -11.47 8.78 -19.14
C SER A 219 -10.54 9.70 -18.35
N ALA A 220 -11.11 10.54 -17.48
CA ALA A 220 -10.30 11.44 -16.66
C ALA A 220 -9.24 10.61 -15.94
N PRO A 221 -7.95 11.04 -15.93
CA PRO A 221 -6.89 10.29 -15.27
C PRO A 221 -7.32 10.01 -13.83
N ALA A 222 -7.21 8.75 -13.41
CA ALA A 222 -7.54 8.35 -12.05
C ALA A 222 -6.71 9.19 -11.08
N ILE A 223 -7.36 10.10 -10.35
CA ILE A 223 -6.68 10.96 -9.38
C ILE A 223 -6.25 10.06 -8.23
N SER A 224 -4.94 9.90 -8.03
CA SER A 224 -4.43 9.13 -6.91
C SER A 224 -4.88 9.75 -5.58
N PRO A 225 -5.43 8.98 -4.66
CA PRO A 225 -5.92 9.51 -3.39
C PRO A 225 -4.80 10.16 -2.56
N VAL A 226 -5.14 11.23 -1.87
CA VAL A 226 -4.25 11.98 -0.96
C VAL A 226 -4.77 11.79 0.46
N TRP A 227 -4.34 10.71 1.09
CA TRP A 227 -4.84 10.30 2.40
C TRP A 227 -4.34 11.21 3.52
N GLU A 228 -5.15 11.38 4.56
CA GLU A 228 -4.82 12.09 5.78
C GLU A 228 -3.60 11.49 6.49
N LEU A 229 -3.57 10.17 6.63
CA LEU A 229 -2.39 9.39 7.01
C LEU A 229 -1.97 8.57 5.80
N ASP A 230 -0.72 8.66 5.39
CA ASP A 230 -0.16 7.84 4.31
C ASP A 230 1.33 7.63 4.50
N GLY A 231 1.79 6.43 4.22
CA GLY A 231 3.21 6.09 4.28
C GLY A 231 3.47 4.60 4.40
N THR A 232 4.62 4.26 4.95
CA THR A 232 5.08 2.88 5.06
C THR A 232 5.68 2.56 6.41
N LEU A 233 5.54 1.31 6.81
CA LEU A 233 6.22 0.68 7.94
C LEU A 233 6.98 -0.53 7.44
N ASN A 234 8.30 -0.51 7.55
CA ASN A 234 9.16 -1.65 7.28
C ASN A 234 9.59 -2.32 8.58
N ILE A 235 9.48 -3.66 8.63
CA ILE A 235 9.89 -4.46 9.79
C ILE A 235 10.82 -5.55 9.29
N TYR A 236 12.01 -5.66 9.91
CA TYR A 236 12.97 -6.68 9.52
C TYR A 236 13.75 -7.22 10.71
N LEU A 237 14.29 -8.41 10.54
CA LEU A 237 15.10 -9.12 11.51
C LEU A 237 16.55 -9.18 11.00
N ASN A 238 17.45 -8.47 11.68
CA ASN A 238 18.87 -8.57 11.48
C ASN A 238 19.55 -8.70 12.84
N HIS A 239 19.65 -9.91 13.34
CA HIS A 239 20.03 -10.23 14.72
C HIS A 239 19.05 -9.70 15.77
N TYR A 240 18.56 -8.49 15.62
CA TYR A 240 17.48 -7.86 16.38
C TYR A 240 16.34 -7.44 15.46
N LEU A 241 15.15 -7.21 16.02
CA LEU A 241 14.05 -6.60 15.31
C LEU A 241 14.28 -5.09 15.14
N TYR A 242 14.01 -4.61 13.95
CA TYR A 242 14.06 -3.20 13.57
C TYR A 242 12.76 -2.78 12.92
N ILE A 243 12.38 -1.54 13.17
CA ILE A 243 11.28 -0.87 12.47
C ILE A 243 11.80 0.40 11.81
N GLU A 244 11.34 0.66 10.60
CA GLU A 244 11.57 1.90 9.87
C GLU A 244 10.20 2.46 9.46
N THR A 245 9.87 3.68 9.92
CA THR A 245 8.65 4.38 9.56
C THR A 245 8.96 5.50 8.58
N ALA A 246 8.09 5.68 7.59
CA ALA A 246 8.07 6.82 6.69
C ALA A 246 6.60 7.20 6.47
N LEU A 247 6.02 7.94 7.42
CA LEU A 247 4.61 8.30 7.47
C LEU A 247 4.44 9.81 7.31
N ASN A 248 3.37 10.23 6.65
CA ASN A 248 2.90 11.62 6.61
C ASN A 248 1.53 11.69 7.30
N LEU A 249 1.38 12.60 8.25
CA LEU A 249 0.09 13.08 8.69
C LEU A 249 -0.22 14.39 7.98
N ARG A 250 -1.34 14.46 7.25
CA ARG A 250 -1.74 15.66 6.53
C ARG A 250 -2.82 16.42 7.29
N LYS A 251 -2.61 17.73 7.39
CA LYS A 251 -3.54 18.67 8.05
C LYS A 251 -3.78 19.90 7.20
N GLU A 252 -5.03 20.34 7.12
CA GLU A 252 -5.36 21.60 6.47
C GLU A 252 -4.79 22.76 7.28
N GLY A 253 -4.12 23.66 6.60
CA GLY A 253 -3.49 24.83 7.20
C GLY A 253 -3.34 25.96 6.18
N ARG A 254 -2.43 26.87 6.45
CA ARG A 254 -2.12 27.99 5.56
C ARG A 254 -0.61 28.15 5.46
N LYS A 255 -0.14 28.54 4.27
CA LYS A 255 1.27 28.74 3.99
C LYS A 255 1.47 29.99 3.15
N MET A 256 2.61 30.67 3.35
CA MET A 256 3.03 31.79 2.51
C MET A 256 3.56 31.24 1.18
N LEU A 257 2.77 31.36 0.14
CA LEU A 257 3.14 30.95 -1.22
C LEU A 257 3.17 32.16 -2.15
N PRO A 258 3.96 32.12 -3.24
CA PRO A 258 3.85 33.12 -4.30
C PRO A 258 2.40 33.22 -4.78
N ALA A 259 1.92 34.45 -4.99
CA ALA A 259 0.58 34.66 -5.54
C ALA A 259 0.47 33.91 -6.89
N PRO A 260 -0.67 33.27 -7.17
CA PRO A 260 -0.90 32.70 -8.49
C PRO A 260 -0.85 33.84 -9.52
N THR A 261 -0.03 33.68 -10.54
CA THR A 261 0.01 34.59 -11.69
C THR A 261 -0.92 34.04 -12.76
N ASP A 262 -1.82 34.86 -13.25
CA ASP A 262 -2.80 34.48 -14.28
C ASP A 262 -2.16 34.15 -15.65
N ASP A 263 -0.85 34.41 -15.80
CA ASP A 263 -0.13 34.20 -17.06
C ASP A 263 0.47 32.79 -17.14
N ALA A 264 -0.12 31.94 -17.98
CA ALA A 264 0.36 30.60 -18.32
C ALA A 264 1.77 30.57 -18.97
N ASN A 265 2.40 31.72 -19.23
CA ASN A 265 3.68 31.89 -19.92
C ASN A 265 4.82 32.44 -19.07
N VAL A 266 4.70 32.46 -17.74
CA VAL A 266 5.76 33.02 -16.89
C VAL A 266 6.87 31.99 -16.68
N SER A 267 8.05 32.31 -17.26
CA SER A 267 9.31 31.59 -17.02
C SER A 267 9.63 31.52 -15.52
N THR A 268 10.26 30.44 -15.10
CA THR A 268 10.61 30.08 -13.71
C THR A 268 11.27 31.20 -12.88
N SER A 269 11.87 32.18 -13.53
CA SER A 269 12.51 33.35 -12.90
C SER A 269 11.53 34.43 -12.36
N ALA A 270 10.33 34.55 -12.93
CA ALA A 270 9.32 35.53 -12.46
C ALA A 270 8.61 35.07 -11.17
N SER A 271 8.60 33.77 -10.89
CA SER A 271 8.01 33.20 -9.68
C SER A 271 8.75 33.60 -8.39
N LEU A 272 10.02 33.96 -8.48
CA LEU A 272 10.83 34.35 -7.30
C LEU A 272 10.55 35.77 -6.80
N THR A 273 9.96 36.64 -7.62
CA THR A 273 9.65 38.08 -7.32
C THR A 273 8.18 38.31 -7.01
N ALA A 274 7.31 37.32 -7.19
CA ALA A 274 5.89 37.44 -6.91
C ALA A 274 5.63 37.70 -5.42
N PRO A 275 4.69 38.60 -5.06
CA PRO A 275 4.33 38.81 -3.65
C PRO A 275 3.82 37.52 -3.03
N LYS A 276 4.32 37.18 -1.84
CA LYS A 276 3.86 36.00 -1.10
C LYS A 276 2.53 36.31 -0.39
N VAL A 277 1.57 35.43 -0.54
CA VAL A 277 0.26 35.53 0.11
C VAL A 277 -0.03 34.29 0.95
N MET A 278 -0.80 34.49 2.03
CA MET A 278 -1.26 33.36 2.89
C MET A 278 -2.34 32.56 2.17
N THR A 279 -1.96 31.39 1.68
CA THR A 279 -2.80 30.52 0.87
C THR A 279 -3.19 29.26 1.66
N PRO A 280 -4.43 28.72 1.51
CA PRO A 280 -4.77 27.41 2.04
C PRO A 280 -3.82 26.35 1.50
N TYR A 281 -3.33 25.49 2.38
CA TYR A 281 -2.31 24.51 2.07
C TYR A 281 -2.52 23.25 2.90
N LEU A 282 -2.31 22.08 2.31
CA LEU A 282 -2.32 20.81 3.02
C LEU A 282 -0.91 20.50 3.54
N MET A 283 -0.70 20.78 4.82
CA MET A 283 0.58 20.53 5.49
C MET A 283 0.82 19.03 5.61
N ALA A 284 2.05 18.59 5.38
CA ALA A 284 2.48 17.21 5.60
C ALA A 284 3.47 17.17 6.77
N ILE A 285 3.14 16.38 7.78
CA ILE A 285 3.89 16.23 9.03
C ILE A 285 4.53 14.86 9.00
N PRO A 286 5.87 14.76 8.84
CA PRO A 286 6.54 13.49 8.68
C PRO A 286 6.82 12.79 10.00
N LEU A 287 6.65 11.47 10.06
CA LEU A 287 7.17 10.60 11.11
C LEU A 287 8.14 9.60 10.50
N GLU A 288 9.42 9.97 10.51
CA GLU A 288 10.53 9.12 10.06
C GLU A 288 11.34 8.67 11.27
N GLN A 289 11.30 7.40 11.57
CA GLN A 289 12.07 6.81 12.66
C GLN A 289 12.63 5.46 12.25
N ASN A 290 13.87 5.20 12.67
CA ASN A 290 14.49 3.89 12.56
C ASN A 290 14.88 3.46 13.99
N ARG A 291 14.28 2.36 14.48
CA ARG A 291 14.49 1.89 15.84
C ARG A 291 14.68 0.40 15.92
N ARG A 292 15.62 -0.01 16.78
CA ARG A 292 15.69 -1.38 17.28
C ARG A 292 14.61 -1.57 18.34
N ILE A 293 13.86 -2.67 18.24
CA ILE A 293 12.81 -3.02 19.17
C ILE A 293 12.98 -4.46 19.67
N LYS A 294 12.22 -4.82 20.70
CA LYS A 294 12.15 -6.18 21.21
C LYS A 294 10.75 -6.76 20.97
N SER A 295 10.71 -8.07 20.68
CA SER A 295 9.42 -8.78 20.65
C SER A 295 8.79 -8.82 22.02
N GLU A 296 7.47 -8.91 22.08
CA GLU A 296 6.60 -8.94 23.26
C GLU A 296 6.53 -7.61 24.04
N GLU A 297 7.42 -6.65 23.78
CA GLU A 297 7.39 -5.33 24.40
C GLU A 297 6.53 -4.36 23.55
N ILE A 298 5.81 -3.47 24.25
CA ILE A 298 5.08 -2.37 23.63
C ILE A 298 6.05 -1.21 23.46
N HIS A 299 6.16 -0.73 22.22
CA HIS A 299 7.00 0.40 21.88
C HIS A 299 6.15 1.60 21.50
N TYR A 300 6.56 2.77 21.95
CA TYR A 300 5.93 4.03 21.63
C TYR A 300 6.89 4.91 20.82
N LEU A 301 6.42 5.36 19.66
CA LEU A 301 7.10 6.33 18.81
C LEU A 301 6.41 7.67 19.02
N ASP A 302 7.11 8.56 19.67
CA ASP A 302 6.60 9.88 20.02
C ASP A 302 6.88 10.90 18.91
N HIS A 303 5.89 11.75 18.68
CA HIS A 303 5.97 12.89 17.78
C HIS A 303 4.99 13.97 18.30
N PRO A 304 5.29 15.29 18.16
CA PRO A 304 4.41 16.35 18.67
C PRO A 304 2.97 16.29 18.15
N GLU A 305 2.78 15.92 16.89
CA GLU A 305 1.48 15.94 16.22
C GLU A 305 0.83 14.56 16.12
N MET A 306 1.56 13.48 16.35
CA MET A 306 1.05 12.11 16.30
C MET A 306 1.81 11.17 17.24
N GLY A 307 1.18 10.08 17.62
CA GLY A 307 1.82 8.98 18.34
C GLY A 307 1.59 7.66 17.63
N MET A 308 2.56 6.76 17.69
CA MET A 308 2.43 5.41 17.21
C MET A 308 2.80 4.41 18.30
N VAL A 309 1.89 3.51 18.60
CA VAL A 309 2.11 2.35 19.48
C VAL A 309 2.27 1.13 18.60
N ILE A 310 3.32 0.35 18.84
CA ILE A 310 3.58 -0.89 18.11
C ILE A 310 3.99 -2.02 19.06
N GLN A 311 3.50 -3.21 18.80
CA GLN A 311 3.95 -4.45 19.43
C GLN A 311 4.15 -5.52 18.37
N ILE A 312 5.25 -6.26 18.51
CA ILE A 312 5.56 -7.44 17.67
C ILE A 312 5.58 -8.64 18.58
N ARG A 313 4.63 -9.56 18.37
CA ARG A 313 4.43 -10.75 19.19
C ARG A 313 4.92 -12.00 18.47
N LYS A 314 5.53 -12.91 19.21
CA LYS A 314 5.80 -14.26 18.72
C LYS A 314 4.48 -15.01 18.55
N MET A 315 4.41 -15.85 17.54
CA MET A 315 3.23 -16.66 17.28
C MET A 315 3.63 -18.11 16.98
N ALA A 316 2.66 -19.03 17.07
CA ALA A 316 2.84 -20.38 16.57
C ALA A 316 3.15 -20.32 15.07
N GLN A 317 4.18 -21.06 14.66
CA GLN A 317 4.57 -21.06 13.25
C GLN A 317 3.50 -21.78 12.43
N PRO A 318 3.08 -21.23 11.26
CA PRO A 318 2.11 -21.89 10.40
C PRO A 318 2.62 -23.29 10.00
N SER A 319 1.87 -24.32 10.32
CA SER A 319 2.18 -25.68 9.89
C SER A 319 1.72 -25.89 8.45
N ALA A 320 2.38 -26.78 7.72
CA ALA A 320 2.00 -27.14 6.35
C ALA A 320 0.52 -27.63 6.24
N GLN A 321 -0.03 -28.21 7.31
CA GLN A 321 -1.42 -28.66 7.36
C GLN A 321 -2.42 -27.50 7.49
N GLN A 322 -2.10 -26.47 8.27
CA GLN A 322 -2.94 -25.25 8.38
C GLN A 322 -2.90 -24.42 7.08
N GLN A 323 -1.80 -24.48 6.36
CA GLN A 323 -1.65 -23.84 5.06
C GLN A 323 -2.58 -24.45 4.00
N ASN A 324 -2.77 -25.77 4.00
CA ASN A 324 -3.64 -26.46 3.05
C ASN A 324 -5.14 -26.19 3.32
N GLN A 325 -5.56 -26.12 4.58
CA GLN A 325 -6.97 -25.84 4.93
C GLN A 325 -7.41 -24.42 4.52
N ASN A 326 -6.51 -23.44 4.60
CA ASN A 326 -6.81 -22.07 4.14
C ASN A 326 -6.86 -21.99 2.60
N ALA A 327 -6.10 -22.81 1.88
CA ALA A 327 -6.15 -22.89 0.42
C ALA A 327 -7.45 -23.50 -0.09
N GLU A 328 -7.98 -24.53 0.59
CA GLU A 328 -9.25 -25.17 0.23
C GLU A 328 -10.47 -24.28 0.53
N SER A 329 -10.46 -23.53 1.63
CA SER A 329 -11.57 -22.64 1.97
C SER A 329 -11.72 -21.45 1.01
N ILE A 330 -10.65 -21.01 0.36
CA ILE A 330 -10.70 -19.95 -0.67
C ILE A 330 -11.27 -20.48 -1.98
N GLN A 331 -11.05 -21.74 -2.33
CA GLN A 331 -11.59 -22.33 -3.56
C GLN A 331 -13.10 -22.62 -3.48
N THR A 332 -13.64 -22.85 -2.29
CA THR A 332 -15.08 -23.14 -2.09
C THR A 332 -15.96 -21.88 -2.11
N VAL A 333 -15.42 -20.70 -1.88
CA VAL A 333 -16.18 -19.43 -1.91
C VAL A 333 -16.32 -18.86 -3.34
N GLY A 334 -15.55 -19.36 -4.30
CA GLY A 334 -15.58 -18.93 -5.71
C GLY A 334 -16.57 -19.70 -6.61
N GLN A 335 -17.42 -20.56 -6.07
CA GLN A 335 -18.37 -21.39 -6.86
C GLN A 335 -19.85 -21.14 -6.54
N TYR A 336 -20.22 -19.91 -6.18
CA TYR A 336 -21.64 -19.53 -6.09
C TYR A 336 -21.90 -18.26 -6.92
#